data_6e8ba07dc9bacb3b3ae781723847995e
#
_entry.id   6e8ba07dc9bacb3b3ae781723847995e
#
_cell.length_a   1.000
_cell.length_b   1.000
_cell.length_c   1.000
_cell.angle_alpha   90.00
_cell.angle_beta   90.00
_cell.angle_gamma   90.00
#
_symmetry.space_group_name_H-M   'P 1'
#
loop_
_entity.id
_entity.type
_entity.pdbx_description
1 polymer ?
#
loop_
_entity_poly.entity_id
_entity_poly.type
_entity_poly.pdbx_seq_one_letter_code
_entity_poly.pdbx_strand_id
1 'polypeptide(L)'
;KIDLKSKLSVFPDEYYVKHTITPSKSTSGICTGIVKLKNLELIKAESANKKWAYIATYGPQTMFFCNLGMAILYQTATADSLVKGVDDHLIVFKPSNTAVSFYFLGAWEKEKAGLKSQEEFITYLNKQLVLLNNSNSLPVVENEKAIVINDSMKWSKRMALSIMKRHPEA
;
A
#
# COMPACT_ATOMS: atom_id res chain seq x y z
N LYS A 1 -1.73 10.09 -25.72
CA LYS A 1 -2.04 8.88 -24.95
C LYS A 1 -0.78 8.46 -24.21
N ILE A 2 -0.93 8.05 -22.95
CA ILE A 2 0.12 7.51 -22.10
C ILE A 2 -0.38 6.13 -21.68
N ASP A 3 0.46 5.13 -21.86
CA ASP A 3 0.19 3.79 -21.38
C ASP A 3 0.93 3.57 -20.06
N LEU A 4 0.26 3.00 -19.07
CA LEU A 4 0.81 2.66 -17.77
C LEU A 4 0.87 1.14 -17.62
N LYS A 5 2.08 0.60 -17.48
CA LYS A 5 2.25 -0.79 -17.07
C LYS A 5 2.24 -0.86 -15.55
N SER A 6 1.33 -1.62 -14.99
CA SER A 6 1.16 -1.82 -13.55
C SER A 6 1.49 -3.27 -13.19
N LYS A 7 2.34 -3.46 -12.18
CA LYS A 7 2.67 -4.78 -11.62
C LYS A 7 2.40 -4.75 -10.11
N LEU A 8 1.53 -5.64 -9.65
CA LEU A 8 1.27 -5.89 -8.24
C LEU A 8 1.96 -7.20 -7.83
N SER A 9 2.65 -7.17 -6.68
CA SER A 9 3.23 -8.36 -6.06
C SER A 9 2.67 -8.48 -4.66
N VAL A 10 1.96 -9.57 -4.41
CA VAL A 10 1.36 -9.91 -3.12
C VAL A 10 2.27 -10.90 -2.41
N PHE A 11 2.44 -10.76 -1.12
CA PHE A 11 3.31 -11.60 -0.31
C PHE A 11 2.45 -12.34 0.72
N PRO A 12 2.55 -13.67 0.81
CA PRO A 12 1.84 -14.45 1.82
C PRO A 12 2.24 -14.00 3.23
N ASP A 13 1.25 -13.99 4.13
CA ASP A 13 1.42 -13.66 5.54
C ASP A 13 1.96 -12.27 5.85
N GLU A 14 1.95 -11.36 4.85
CA GLU A 14 2.38 -9.98 4.99
C GLU A 14 1.23 -9.01 4.71
N TYR A 15 1.23 -7.87 5.40
CA TYR A 15 0.21 -6.82 5.20
C TYR A 15 0.48 -5.94 3.98
N TYR A 16 1.65 -6.03 3.36
CA TYR A 16 2.04 -5.17 2.26
C TYR A 16 1.90 -5.83 0.88
N VAL A 17 1.59 -5.00 -0.09
CA VAL A 17 1.61 -5.31 -1.51
C VAL A 17 2.59 -4.35 -2.18
N LYS A 18 3.52 -4.86 -2.98
CA LYS A 18 4.39 -4.02 -3.81
C LYS A 18 3.66 -3.65 -5.10
N HIS A 19 3.61 -2.36 -5.37
CA HIS A 19 3.12 -1.85 -6.64
C HIS A 19 4.25 -1.19 -7.42
N THR A 20 4.42 -1.60 -8.66
CA THR A 20 5.39 -0.99 -9.59
C THR A 20 4.62 -0.45 -10.78
N ILE A 21 4.79 0.84 -11.05
CA ILE A 21 4.19 1.54 -12.19
C ILE A 21 5.29 1.96 -13.14
N THR A 22 5.11 1.67 -14.43
CA THR A 22 6.05 2.08 -15.49
C THR A 22 5.26 2.81 -16.57
N PRO A 23 5.40 4.15 -16.68
CA PRO A 23 4.79 4.91 -17.77
C PRO A 23 5.55 4.71 -19.07
N SER A 24 4.84 4.73 -20.21
CA SER A 24 5.44 4.60 -21.54
C SER A 24 6.28 5.81 -21.95
N LYS A 25 6.11 6.94 -21.29
CA LYS A 25 6.90 8.17 -21.47
C LYS A 25 6.91 8.99 -20.20
N SER A 26 7.86 9.90 -20.05
CA SER A 26 7.90 10.81 -18.91
C SER A 26 6.59 11.58 -18.80
N THR A 27 5.97 11.51 -17.64
CA THR A 27 4.70 12.18 -17.36
C THR A 27 4.66 12.67 -15.92
N SER A 28 3.97 13.78 -15.73
CA SER A 28 3.66 14.35 -14.41
C SER A 28 2.29 13.89 -13.92
N GLY A 29 2.02 14.08 -12.62
CA GLY A 29 0.72 13.81 -12.03
C GLY A 29 0.46 12.35 -11.66
N ILE A 30 1.46 11.46 -11.77
CA ILE A 30 1.36 10.13 -11.19
C ILE A 30 1.43 10.28 -9.67
N CYS A 31 0.45 9.75 -8.98
CA CYS A 31 0.37 9.78 -7.52
C CYS A 31 -0.18 8.48 -6.95
N THR A 32 0.02 8.31 -5.67
CA THR A 32 -0.64 7.30 -4.83
C THR A 32 -1.05 7.95 -3.52
N GLY A 33 -1.96 7.34 -2.78
CA GLY A 33 -2.42 7.97 -1.55
C GLY A 33 -3.26 7.05 -0.68
N ILE A 34 -3.57 7.56 0.50
CA ILE A 34 -4.52 6.98 1.45
C ILE A 34 -5.66 7.96 1.71
N VAL A 35 -6.85 7.43 1.96
CA VAL A 35 -8.02 8.26 2.26
C VAL A 35 -7.77 9.10 3.51
N LYS A 36 -8.23 10.36 3.48
CA LYS A 36 -8.18 11.28 4.61
C LYS A 36 -9.54 11.33 5.30
N LEU A 37 -9.61 10.73 6.47
CA LEU A 37 -10.79 10.84 7.33
C LEU A 37 -10.62 11.99 8.32
N LYS A 38 -11.73 12.68 8.64
CA LYS A 38 -11.72 13.92 9.43
C LYS A 38 -11.08 13.79 10.81
N ASN A 39 -11.18 12.61 11.42
CA ASN A 39 -10.77 12.38 12.81
C ASN A 39 -9.50 11.56 12.93
N LEU A 40 -8.76 11.36 11.85
CA LEU A 40 -7.52 10.60 11.85
C LEU A 40 -6.33 11.48 11.50
N GLU A 41 -5.30 11.39 12.33
CA GLU A 41 -4.04 12.08 12.08
C GLU A 41 -3.19 11.33 11.07
N LEU A 42 -2.48 12.09 10.24
CA LEU A 42 -1.50 11.55 9.32
C LEU A 42 -0.19 11.29 10.07
N ILE A 43 0.19 10.02 10.16
CA ILE A 43 1.44 9.55 10.75
C ILE A 43 2.49 9.51 9.64
N LYS A 44 3.71 9.98 9.93
CA LYS A 44 4.84 9.99 8.99
C LYS A 44 6.10 9.57 9.69
N ALA A 45 6.95 8.82 8.99
CA ALA A 45 8.33 8.57 9.41
C ALA A 45 9.23 8.32 8.21
N GLU A 46 10.53 8.48 8.43
CA GLU A 46 11.59 8.22 7.45
C GLU A 46 12.56 7.18 7.99
N SER A 47 13.17 6.41 7.09
CA SER A 47 14.27 5.50 7.42
C SER A 47 15.51 6.29 7.85
N ALA A 48 16.41 5.64 8.61
CA ALA A 48 17.62 6.29 9.14
C ALA A 48 18.51 6.90 8.02
N ASN A 49 18.58 6.26 6.85
CA ASN A 49 19.31 6.77 5.69
C ASN A 49 18.49 7.74 4.82
N LYS A 50 17.25 8.06 5.22
CA LYS A 50 16.30 8.93 4.52
C LYS A 50 15.97 8.52 3.08
N LYS A 51 16.24 7.27 2.70
CA LYS A 51 15.90 6.76 1.35
C LYS A 51 14.46 6.27 1.23
N TRP A 52 13.85 5.90 2.35
CA TRP A 52 12.48 5.43 2.45
C TRP A 52 11.71 6.22 3.50
N ALA A 53 10.45 6.42 3.23
CA ALA A 53 9.51 7.04 4.15
C ALA A 53 8.15 6.34 4.06
N TYR A 54 7.28 6.59 5.05
CA TYR A 54 5.89 6.23 4.93
C TYR A 54 4.95 7.38 5.31
N ILE A 55 3.75 7.32 4.77
CA ILE A 55 2.55 7.97 5.31
C ILE A 55 1.59 6.89 5.77
N ALA A 56 0.90 7.13 6.88
CA ALA A 56 -0.04 6.16 7.45
C ALA A 56 -1.19 6.83 8.19
N THR A 57 -2.29 6.10 8.35
CA THR A 57 -3.39 6.41 9.28
C THR A 57 -3.76 5.13 10.03
N TYR A 58 -4.25 5.25 11.27
CA TYR A 58 -4.80 4.15 12.04
C TYR A 58 -6.04 4.62 12.81
N GLY A 59 -7.10 3.83 12.76
CA GLY A 59 -8.32 4.12 13.50
C GLY A 59 -9.58 3.54 12.85
N PRO A 60 -10.77 3.97 13.27
CA PRO A 60 -12.05 3.44 12.80
C PRO A 60 -12.35 3.88 11.36
N GLN A 61 -11.74 3.19 10.39
CA GLN A 61 -11.80 3.50 8.95
C GLN A 61 -12.59 2.47 8.15
N THR A 62 -13.18 1.48 8.80
CA THR A 62 -14.02 0.48 8.12
C THR A 62 -15.49 0.88 8.17
N MET A 63 -16.32 0.25 7.32
CA MET A 63 -17.76 0.44 7.32
C MET A 63 -18.40 0.16 8.69
N PHE A 64 -17.81 -0.73 9.48
CA PHE A 64 -18.29 -1.10 10.82
C PHE A 64 -17.53 -0.40 11.95
N PHE A 65 -16.85 0.71 11.67
CA PHE A 65 -16.06 1.48 12.63
C PHE A 65 -14.97 0.67 13.35
N CYS A 66 -14.53 -0.45 12.77
CA CYS A 66 -13.37 -1.19 13.27
C CYS A 66 -12.08 -0.47 12.90
N ASN A 67 -11.04 -0.65 13.71
CA ASN A 67 -9.74 -0.06 13.42
C ASN A 67 -9.09 -0.75 12.21
N LEU A 68 -8.58 0.08 11.34
CA LEU A 68 -7.79 -0.30 10.17
C LEU A 68 -6.55 0.59 10.11
N GLY A 69 -5.40 -0.01 9.98
CA GLY A 69 -4.18 0.69 9.63
C GLY A 69 -4.04 0.73 8.10
N MET A 70 -3.82 1.90 7.54
CA MET A 70 -3.45 2.06 6.12
C MET A 70 -2.12 2.77 6.02
N ALA A 71 -1.23 2.31 5.14
CA ALA A 71 0.04 2.99 4.91
C ALA A 71 0.55 2.82 3.49
N ILE A 72 1.43 3.75 3.10
CA ILE A 72 2.23 3.67 1.88
C ILE A 72 3.69 3.92 2.27
N LEU A 73 4.57 2.95 1.93
CA LEU A 73 6.02 3.11 2.04
C LEU A 73 6.56 3.41 0.64
N TYR A 74 7.37 4.46 0.53
CA TYR A 74 7.85 4.96 -0.75
C TYR A 74 9.30 5.42 -0.67
N GLN A 75 9.98 5.42 -1.81
CA GLN A 75 11.33 5.98 -1.93
C GLN A 75 11.25 7.51 -1.98
N THR A 76 11.93 8.18 -1.07
CA THR A 76 11.96 9.65 -0.98
C THR A 76 12.49 10.30 -2.25
N ALA A 77 13.48 9.67 -2.90
CA ALA A 77 14.08 10.17 -4.14
C ALA A 77 13.08 10.23 -5.31
N THR A 78 12.05 9.37 -5.32
CA THR A 78 11.03 9.32 -6.37
C THR A 78 9.85 10.24 -6.10
N ALA A 79 9.65 10.66 -4.86
CA ALA A 79 8.59 11.58 -4.47
C ALA A 79 8.98 13.02 -4.84
N ASP A 80 8.02 13.76 -5.38
CA ASP A 80 8.09 15.19 -5.61
C ASP A 80 7.52 15.95 -4.41
N SER A 81 6.31 15.60 -4.01
CA SER A 81 5.61 16.28 -2.92
C SER A 81 4.62 15.37 -2.19
N LEU A 82 4.33 15.76 -0.94
CA LEU A 82 3.21 15.23 -0.18
C LEU A 82 2.08 16.26 -0.21
N VAL A 83 0.95 15.90 -0.76
CA VAL A 83 -0.20 16.79 -0.92
C VAL A 83 -1.32 16.35 0.01
N LYS A 84 -1.83 17.32 0.79
CA LYS A 84 -3.07 17.16 1.55
C LYS A 84 -4.23 17.57 0.65
N GLY A 85 -4.82 16.59 -0.03
CA GLY A 85 -6.03 16.78 -0.83
C GLY A 85 -7.27 17.03 0.04
N VAL A 86 -8.41 17.13 -0.61
CA VAL A 86 -9.71 17.27 0.09
C VAL A 86 -10.01 15.97 0.85
N ASP A 87 -9.96 14.85 0.16
CA ASP A 87 -10.36 13.54 0.66
C ASP A 87 -9.21 12.53 0.78
N ASP A 88 -7.97 12.94 0.43
CA ASP A 88 -6.81 12.08 0.37
C ASP A 88 -5.54 12.74 0.94
N HIS A 89 -4.62 11.90 1.40
CA HIS A 89 -3.21 12.23 1.57
C HIS A 89 -2.44 11.61 0.42
N LEU A 90 -1.84 12.43 -0.44
CA LEU A 90 -1.22 11.99 -1.68
C LEU A 90 0.30 12.11 -1.63
N ILE A 91 0.96 11.12 -2.21
CA ILE A 91 2.36 11.16 -2.61
C ILE A 91 2.36 11.39 -4.11
N VAL A 92 2.83 12.53 -4.55
CA VAL A 92 3.01 12.84 -5.98
C VAL A 92 4.43 12.42 -6.36
N PHE A 93 4.56 11.67 -7.43
CA PHE A 93 5.85 11.24 -7.93
C PHE A 93 6.44 12.23 -8.95
N LYS A 94 7.76 12.32 -8.95
CA LYS A 94 8.49 13.09 -9.96
C LYS A 94 8.20 12.55 -11.35
N PRO A 95 8.13 13.42 -12.37
CA PRO A 95 7.99 12.97 -13.75
C PRO A 95 9.09 11.97 -14.11
N SER A 96 8.71 10.80 -14.59
CA SER A 96 9.64 9.73 -14.93
C SER A 96 9.08 8.88 -16.07
N ASN A 97 9.97 8.29 -16.86
CA ASN A 97 9.68 7.20 -17.79
C ASN A 97 10.25 5.86 -17.29
N THR A 98 10.83 5.85 -16.09
CA THR A 98 11.33 4.63 -15.44
C THR A 98 10.30 4.11 -14.44
N ALA A 99 10.48 2.87 -14.01
CA ALA A 99 9.61 2.24 -13.04
C ALA A 99 9.69 2.92 -11.67
N VAL A 100 8.53 3.25 -11.10
CA VAL A 100 8.38 3.71 -9.72
C VAL A 100 7.74 2.60 -8.91
N SER A 101 8.36 2.24 -7.79
CA SER A 101 7.86 1.21 -6.88
C SER A 101 7.57 1.78 -5.50
N PHE A 102 6.47 1.33 -4.92
CA PHE A 102 6.08 1.62 -3.56
C PHE A 102 5.34 0.41 -2.98
N TYR A 103 5.18 0.39 -1.66
CA TYR A 103 4.39 -0.62 -0.97
C TYR A 103 3.17 0.05 -0.36
N PHE A 104 2.00 -0.54 -0.56
CA PHE A 104 0.81 -0.16 0.18
C PHE A 104 0.35 -1.31 1.05
N LEU A 105 -0.28 -1.01 2.16
CA LEU A 105 -0.74 -2.01 3.09
C LEU A 105 -2.01 -1.58 3.82
N GLY A 106 -2.77 -2.59 4.21
CA GLY A 106 -3.93 -2.47 5.07
C GLY A 106 -3.86 -3.54 6.15
N ALA A 107 -3.99 -3.16 7.41
CA ALA A 107 -3.98 -4.06 8.55
C ALA A 107 -5.27 -3.90 9.36
N TRP A 108 -6.12 -4.89 9.31
CA TRP A 108 -7.42 -4.86 9.98
C TRP A 108 -7.34 -5.51 11.36
N GLU A 109 -7.83 -4.82 12.39
CA GLU A 109 -7.78 -5.31 13.77
C GLU A 109 -8.49 -6.65 14.00
N LYS A 110 -9.48 -6.99 13.15
CA LYS A 110 -10.27 -8.23 13.28
C LYS A 110 -9.60 -9.45 12.64
N GLU A 111 -8.51 -9.27 11.92
CA GLU A 111 -7.73 -10.41 11.44
C GLU A 111 -7.20 -11.23 12.62
N LYS A 112 -7.04 -12.56 12.43
CA LYS A 112 -6.57 -13.47 13.47
C LYS A 112 -5.24 -13.03 14.10
N ALA A 113 -4.30 -12.59 13.25
CA ALA A 113 -3.03 -12.00 13.67
C ALA A 113 -3.00 -10.46 13.48
N GLY A 114 -4.18 -9.82 13.46
CA GLY A 114 -4.31 -8.40 13.16
C GLY A 114 -3.65 -7.50 14.20
N LEU A 115 -3.20 -6.34 13.73
CA LEU A 115 -2.61 -5.30 14.58
C LEU A 115 -3.73 -4.56 15.31
N LYS A 116 -3.76 -4.71 16.64
CA LYS A 116 -4.91 -4.31 17.46
C LYS A 116 -4.84 -2.86 17.96
N SER A 117 -3.67 -2.24 17.88
CA SER A 117 -3.46 -0.87 18.32
C SER A 117 -2.62 -0.06 17.32
N GLN A 118 -2.67 1.26 17.46
CA GLN A 118 -1.83 2.16 16.69
C GLN A 118 -0.34 1.92 16.96
N GLU A 119 0.02 1.60 18.20
CA GLU A 119 1.41 1.33 18.60
C GLU A 119 1.94 0.07 17.91
N GLU A 120 1.14 -1.01 17.86
CA GLU A 120 1.50 -2.25 17.15
C GLU A 120 1.67 -1.98 15.66
N PHE A 121 0.76 -1.19 15.07
CA PHE A 121 0.82 -0.82 13.67
C PHE A 121 2.07 0.02 13.34
N ILE A 122 2.38 1.03 14.14
CA ILE A 122 3.58 1.86 13.99
C ILE A 122 4.85 1.01 14.18
N THR A 123 4.85 0.13 15.16
CA THR A 123 5.97 -0.80 15.40
C THR A 123 6.21 -1.69 14.18
N TYR A 124 5.16 -2.24 13.59
CA TYR A 124 5.25 -2.99 12.34
C TYR A 124 5.83 -2.14 11.20
N LEU A 125 5.31 -0.93 10.98
CA LEU A 125 5.81 -0.03 9.92
C LEU A 125 7.28 0.34 10.11
N ASN A 126 7.69 0.63 11.34
CA ASN A 126 9.08 0.95 11.63
C ASN A 126 10.01 -0.25 11.38
N LYS A 127 9.57 -1.48 11.67
CA LYS A 127 10.29 -2.70 11.29
C LYS A 127 10.48 -2.78 9.77
N GLN A 128 9.43 -2.48 8.99
CA GLN A 128 9.54 -2.47 7.52
C GLN A 128 10.50 -1.38 7.04
N LEU A 129 10.51 -0.19 7.66
CA LEU A 129 11.49 0.85 7.33
C LEU A 129 12.93 0.41 7.58
N VAL A 130 13.20 -0.32 8.67
CA VAL A 130 14.53 -0.88 8.95
C VAL A 130 14.95 -1.87 7.87
N LEU A 131 14.06 -2.77 7.45
CA LEU A 131 14.32 -3.72 6.36
C LEU A 131 14.62 -2.99 5.05
N LEU A 132 13.81 -2.00 4.68
CA LEU A 132 14.01 -1.18 3.48
C LEU A 132 15.31 -0.36 3.54
N ASN A 133 15.67 0.13 4.72
CA ASN A 133 16.94 0.85 4.94
C ASN A 133 18.15 -0.03 4.63
N ASN A 134 18.08 -1.31 4.97
CA ASN A 134 19.20 -2.25 4.86
C ASN A 134 19.28 -2.90 3.47
N SER A 135 18.14 -3.29 2.89
CA SER A 135 18.09 -4.10 1.67
C SER A 135 17.48 -3.40 0.46
N ASN A 136 16.92 -2.19 0.65
CA ASN A 136 16.18 -1.42 -0.36
C ASN A 136 14.96 -2.15 -0.96
N SER A 137 14.58 -3.27 -0.39
CA SER A 137 13.35 -4.03 -0.73
C SER A 137 12.86 -4.79 0.49
N LEU A 138 11.56 -5.05 0.56
CA LEU A 138 11.01 -5.95 1.57
C LEU A 138 11.25 -7.41 1.14
N PRO A 139 11.37 -8.34 2.10
CA PRO A 139 11.58 -9.75 1.81
C PRO A 139 10.54 -10.31 0.86
N VAL A 140 10.98 -11.20 -0.03
CA VAL A 140 10.13 -12.02 -0.89
C VAL A 140 10.21 -13.44 -0.35
N VAL A 141 9.08 -14.05 -0.07
CA VAL A 141 9.04 -15.49 0.22
C VAL A 141 9.21 -16.23 -1.11
N GLU A 142 10.36 -16.85 -1.33
CA GLU A 142 10.74 -17.43 -2.64
C GLU A 142 9.96 -18.70 -3.03
N ASN A 143 9.04 -19.19 -2.20
CA ASN A 143 8.49 -20.55 -2.36
C ASN A 143 7.08 -20.64 -2.98
N GLU A 144 6.56 -19.58 -3.63
CA GLU A 144 5.24 -19.67 -4.22
C GLU A 144 5.22 -19.38 -5.72
N LYS A 145 4.48 -20.23 -6.42
CA LYS A 145 4.17 -20.03 -7.84
C LYS A 145 3.49 -18.69 -8.03
N ALA A 146 4.13 -17.78 -8.75
CA ALA A 146 3.52 -16.52 -9.10
C ALA A 146 2.20 -16.77 -9.84
N ILE A 147 1.10 -16.33 -9.24
CA ILE A 147 -0.19 -16.28 -9.92
C ILE A 147 -0.16 -15.04 -10.81
N VAL A 148 -0.04 -15.23 -12.11
CA VAL A 148 -0.16 -14.14 -13.08
C VAL A 148 -1.65 -13.89 -13.32
N ILE A 149 -2.18 -12.82 -12.73
CA ILE A 149 -3.51 -12.33 -13.06
C ILE A 149 -3.36 -11.53 -14.36
N ASN A 150 -3.91 -12.03 -15.44
CA ASN A 150 -3.96 -11.33 -16.72
C ASN A 150 -5.40 -10.81 -17.00
N ASP A 151 -5.53 -9.94 -17.99
CA ASP A 151 -6.82 -9.31 -18.36
C ASP A 151 -7.93 -10.30 -18.76
N SER A 152 -7.59 -11.57 -18.98
CA SER A 152 -8.56 -12.62 -19.29
C SER A 152 -9.24 -13.21 -18.05
N MET A 153 -8.76 -12.95 -16.84
CA MET A 153 -9.47 -13.33 -15.62
C MET A 153 -10.68 -12.40 -15.40
N LYS A 154 -11.76 -12.71 -16.08
CA LYS A 154 -13.06 -12.09 -15.79
C LYS A 154 -13.47 -12.54 -14.40
N TRP A 155 -13.60 -11.59 -13.50
CA TRP A 155 -14.27 -11.80 -12.22
C TRP A 155 -15.68 -12.29 -12.49
N SER A 156 -15.90 -13.58 -12.36
CA SER A 156 -17.23 -14.12 -12.59
C SER A 156 -18.11 -13.74 -11.40
N LYS A 157 -19.38 -13.41 -11.69
CA LYS A 157 -20.44 -13.20 -10.68
C LYS A 157 -20.48 -14.33 -9.63
N ARG A 158 -20.04 -15.52 -10.02
CA ARG A 158 -19.92 -16.73 -9.20
C ARG A 158 -18.82 -16.63 -8.13
N MET A 159 -17.72 -15.95 -8.43
CA MET A 159 -16.59 -15.75 -7.50
C MET A 159 -16.93 -14.70 -6.45
N ALA A 160 -17.60 -13.62 -6.84
CA ALA A 160 -18.12 -12.61 -5.92
C ALA A 160 -19.16 -13.23 -4.96
N LEU A 161 -20.10 -14.04 -5.46
CA LEU A 161 -21.08 -14.77 -4.64
C LEU A 161 -20.44 -15.82 -3.73
N SER A 162 -19.30 -16.41 -4.11
CA SER A 162 -18.54 -17.34 -3.27
C SER A 162 -17.88 -16.64 -2.09
N ILE A 163 -17.34 -15.44 -2.31
CA ILE A 163 -16.74 -14.61 -1.25
C ILE A 163 -17.81 -14.14 -0.28
N MET A 164 -18.94 -13.64 -0.79
CA MET A 164 -20.07 -13.21 0.03
C MET A 164 -20.70 -14.36 0.86
N LYS A 165 -20.69 -15.59 0.33
CA LYS A 165 -21.17 -16.77 1.08
C LYS A 165 -20.21 -17.22 2.19
N ARG A 166 -18.92 -16.97 2.06
CA ARG A 166 -17.91 -17.31 3.09
C ARG A 166 -17.83 -16.26 4.21
N HIS A 167 -18.33 -15.06 3.94
CA HIS A 167 -18.35 -13.95 4.88
C HIS A 167 -19.77 -13.34 4.90
N PRO A 168 -20.75 -14.07 5.45
CA PRO A 168 -22.16 -13.61 5.47
C PRO A 168 -22.37 -12.37 6.36
N GLU A 169 -21.36 -11.99 7.14
CA GLU A 169 -21.37 -10.82 8.03
C GLU A 169 -20.63 -9.60 7.44
N ALA A 170 -20.27 -9.65 6.15
CA ALA A 170 -19.63 -8.56 5.45
C ALA A 170 -20.65 -7.71 4.68
#